data_041d9deccbdc4b7f69de9fb6bb205ff8
#
_entry.id   041d9deccbdc4b7f69de9fb6bb205ff8
#
_cell.length_a   1.000
_cell.length_b   1.000
_cell.length_c   1.000
_cell.angle_alpha   90.00
_cell.angle_beta   90.00
_cell.angle_gamma   90.00
#
_symmetry.space_group_name_H-M   'P 1'
#
loop_
_entity.id
_entity.type
_entity.pdbx_description
1 polymer ?
#
loop_
_entity_poly.entity_id
_entity_poly.type
_entity_poly.pdbx_seq_one_letter_code
_entity_poly.pdbx_strand_id
1 'polypeptide(L)'
;MAENKTENPGTEEMEVRLAQLNQFTRRTLTQEEVFLFDVRLCDNEIDRDGERFSLEALEQLKTLFVGKTGIFDHNPKGENQTARLYAAELVQDPERITAAGEVYTFLKGHAYMVRTDANRDLIREIDGGIKKEVSISCAAASQTCSVC
;
A
#
# COMPACT_ATOMS: atom_id res chain seq x y z
N MET A 1 16.79 -5.04 -5.11
CA MET A 1 15.37 -5.37 -5.25
C MET A 1 15.01 -6.41 -4.19
N ALA A 2 14.35 -5.99 -3.14
CA ALA A 2 13.82 -6.93 -2.18
C ALA A 2 12.60 -7.62 -2.81
N GLU A 3 12.71 -8.91 -3.04
CA GLU A 3 11.60 -9.74 -3.47
C GLU A 3 10.53 -9.73 -2.38
N ASN A 4 9.40 -9.06 -2.63
CA ASN A 4 8.18 -9.30 -1.89
C ASN A 4 7.66 -10.69 -2.29
N LYS A 5 8.28 -11.74 -1.77
CA LYS A 5 7.60 -13.03 -1.71
C LYS A 5 6.53 -12.87 -0.64
N THR A 6 5.29 -12.83 -1.06
CA THR A 6 4.14 -12.96 -0.18
C THR A 6 4.24 -14.36 0.44
N GLU A 7 4.83 -14.46 1.62
CA GLU A 7 4.72 -15.68 2.40
C GLU A 7 3.23 -15.87 2.68
N ASN A 8 2.76 -17.08 2.47
CA ASN A 8 1.36 -17.42 2.77
C ASN A 8 1.16 -17.22 4.28
N PRO A 9 0.36 -16.24 4.70
CA PRO A 9 0.22 -15.93 6.12
C PRO A 9 -0.24 -17.17 6.89
N GLY A 10 0.27 -17.36 8.11
CA GLY A 10 -0.22 -18.41 9.01
C GLY A 10 -1.71 -18.26 9.28
N THR A 11 -2.36 -19.32 9.74
CA THR A 11 -3.83 -19.33 9.95
C THR A 11 -4.29 -18.18 10.85
N GLU A 12 -3.58 -17.91 11.95
CA GLU A 12 -3.90 -16.81 12.88
C GLU A 12 -3.74 -15.42 12.22
N GLU A 13 -2.68 -15.24 11.44
CA GLU A 13 -2.45 -14.00 10.70
C GLU A 13 -3.55 -13.76 9.66
N MET A 14 -3.97 -14.81 8.97
CA MET A 14 -5.06 -14.72 8.00
C MET A 14 -6.38 -14.33 8.67
N GLU A 15 -6.69 -14.88 9.83
CA GLU A 15 -7.89 -14.53 10.59
C GLU A 15 -7.88 -13.06 11.00
N VAL A 16 -6.73 -12.53 11.45
CA VAL A 16 -6.57 -11.11 11.79
C VAL A 16 -6.78 -10.23 10.55
N ARG A 17 -6.17 -10.57 9.43
CA ARG A 17 -6.32 -9.84 8.17
C ARG A 17 -7.78 -9.84 7.69
N LEU A 18 -8.46 -10.97 7.75
CA LEU A 18 -9.88 -11.07 7.39
C LEU A 18 -10.76 -10.23 8.32
N ALA A 19 -10.50 -10.23 9.62
CA ALA A 19 -11.23 -9.38 10.56
C ALA A 19 -11.04 -7.88 10.26
N GLN A 20 -9.83 -7.46 9.89
CA GLN A 20 -9.54 -6.09 9.54
C GLN A 20 -10.25 -5.66 8.24
N LEU A 21 -10.14 -6.43 7.17
CA LEU A 21 -10.78 -6.07 5.90
C LEU A 21 -12.31 -6.11 5.97
N ASN A 22 -12.85 -7.01 6.78
CA ASN A 22 -14.30 -7.13 6.95
C ASN A 22 -14.94 -5.96 7.72
N GLN A 23 -14.14 -5.07 8.28
CA GLN A 23 -14.65 -3.78 8.78
C GLN A 23 -15.12 -2.85 7.64
N PHE A 24 -14.65 -3.08 6.41
CA PHE A 24 -15.01 -2.30 5.23
C PHE A 24 -16.08 -2.96 4.36
N THR A 25 -16.47 -4.19 4.67
CA THR A 25 -17.45 -4.95 3.88
C THR A 25 -18.84 -4.88 4.49
N ARG A 26 -19.87 -5.06 3.66
CA ARG A 26 -21.27 -5.08 4.12
C ARG A 26 -21.71 -6.43 4.64
N ARG A 27 -21.02 -7.49 4.23
CA ARG A 27 -21.16 -8.85 4.77
C ARG A 27 -19.75 -9.43 5.00
N THR A 28 -19.65 -10.41 5.85
CA THR A 28 -18.37 -11.09 6.07
C THR A 28 -17.96 -11.87 4.83
N LEU A 29 -16.77 -11.52 4.29
CA LEU A 29 -16.13 -12.26 3.21
C LEU A 29 -15.20 -13.32 3.79
N THR A 30 -15.10 -14.45 3.10
CA THR A 30 -14.19 -15.54 3.44
C THR A 30 -12.85 -15.39 2.73
N GLN A 31 -11.86 -16.17 3.15
CA GLN A 31 -10.53 -16.17 2.52
C GLN A 31 -10.58 -16.48 1.02
N GLU A 32 -11.48 -17.37 0.59
CA GLU A 32 -11.63 -17.77 -0.80
C GLU A 32 -12.25 -16.68 -1.68
N GLU A 33 -12.96 -15.73 -1.08
CA GLU A 33 -13.61 -14.64 -1.79
C GLU A 33 -12.70 -13.44 -2.05
N VAL A 34 -11.54 -13.38 -1.38
CA VAL A 34 -10.64 -12.23 -1.44
C VAL A 34 -9.25 -12.61 -1.90
N PHE A 35 -8.60 -11.68 -2.58
CA PHE A 35 -7.18 -11.70 -2.88
C PHE A 35 -6.50 -10.63 -2.03
N LEU A 36 -5.53 -11.04 -1.21
CA LEU A 36 -4.75 -10.15 -0.34
C LEU A 36 -3.39 -9.90 -0.97
N PHE A 37 -2.96 -8.66 -0.92
CA PHE A 37 -1.62 -8.28 -1.36
C PHE A 37 -1.11 -7.06 -0.60
N ASP A 38 0.19 -6.95 -0.52
CA ASP A 38 0.86 -5.83 0.14
C ASP A 38 1.51 -4.92 -0.90
N VAL A 39 1.51 -3.63 -0.64
CA VAL A 39 2.10 -2.62 -1.52
C VAL A 39 2.99 -1.67 -0.72
N ARG A 40 4.10 -1.28 -1.32
CA ARG A 40 4.90 -0.16 -0.84
C ARG A 40 4.34 1.11 -1.44
N LEU A 41 3.72 1.96 -0.61
CA LEU A 41 3.02 3.16 -1.07
C LEU A 41 4.00 4.32 -1.32
N CYS A 42 4.86 4.59 -0.38
CA CYS A 42 5.87 5.65 -0.44
C CYS A 42 6.93 5.43 0.64
N ASP A 43 7.97 6.23 0.63
CA ASP A 43 9.09 6.14 1.57
C ASP A 43 9.70 7.52 1.88
N ASN A 44 10.75 7.54 2.70
CA ASN A 44 11.50 8.73 3.05
C ASN A 44 12.77 8.95 2.22
N GLU A 45 12.97 8.18 1.14
CA GLU A 45 14.11 8.41 0.24
C GLU A 45 13.86 9.66 -0.61
N ILE A 46 14.94 10.33 -0.98
CA ILE A 46 14.88 11.44 -1.92
C ILE A 46 14.55 10.89 -3.30
N ASP A 47 13.48 11.38 -3.90
CA ASP A 47 13.05 10.98 -5.23
C ASP A 47 13.82 11.72 -6.35
N ARG A 48 13.48 11.42 -7.60
CA ARG A 48 14.13 12.03 -8.77
C ARG A 48 13.89 13.54 -8.89
N ASP A 49 12.87 14.06 -8.21
CA ASP A 49 12.55 15.49 -8.21
C ASP A 49 13.21 16.24 -7.03
N GLY A 50 14.02 15.53 -6.23
CA GLY A 50 14.69 16.06 -5.06
C GLY A 50 13.77 16.24 -3.84
N GLU A 51 12.64 15.56 -3.83
CA GLU A 51 11.64 15.64 -2.76
C GLU A 51 11.63 14.36 -1.93
N ARG A 52 11.21 14.46 -0.69
CA ARG A 52 11.00 13.32 0.21
C ARG A 52 9.87 13.57 1.19
N PHE A 53 9.30 12.52 1.70
CA PHE A 53 8.44 12.57 2.87
C PHE A 53 9.27 12.59 4.16
N SER A 54 8.90 13.44 5.11
CA SER A 54 9.41 13.33 6.48
C SER A 54 8.79 12.10 7.16
N LEU A 55 9.43 11.62 8.23
CA LEU A 55 8.87 10.52 9.04
C LEU A 55 7.52 10.90 9.63
N GLU A 56 7.35 12.16 10.03
CA GLU A 56 6.06 12.70 10.50
C GLU A 56 4.98 12.63 9.41
N ALA A 57 5.33 13.00 8.17
CA ALA A 57 4.40 12.90 7.04
C ALA A 57 4.00 11.44 6.77
N LEU A 58 4.95 10.50 6.85
CA LEU A 58 4.65 9.08 6.70
C LEU A 58 3.71 8.56 7.80
N GLU A 59 3.87 9.01 9.04
CA GLU A 59 2.95 8.68 10.15
C GLU A 59 1.52 9.18 9.88
N GLN A 60 1.39 10.39 9.36
CA GLN A 60 0.09 10.93 8.96
C GLN A 60 -0.54 10.15 7.80
N LEU A 61 0.25 9.85 6.78
CA LEU A 61 -0.19 9.06 5.63
C LEU A 61 -0.63 7.65 6.01
N LYS A 62 0.03 7.03 6.97
CA LYS A 62 -0.36 5.72 7.52
C LYS A 62 -1.83 5.70 7.94
N THR A 63 -2.29 6.72 8.62
CA THR A 63 -3.69 6.85 9.04
C THR A 63 -4.61 7.20 7.88
N LEU A 64 -4.18 8.10 6.99
CA LEU A 64 -4.99 8.60 5.90
C LEU A 64 -5.26 7.56 4.80
N PHE A 65 -4.34 6.63 4.57
CA PHE A 65 -4.49 5.62 3.53
C PHE A 65 -5.43 4.48 3.89
N VAL A 66 -5.65 4.21 5.17
CA VAL A 66 -6.61 3.16 5.59
C VAL A 66 -8.01 3.48 5.08
N GLY A 67 -8.60 2.53 4.36
CA GLY A 67 -9.91 2.67 3.74
C GLY A 67 -9.89 3.29 2.33
N LYS A 68 -8.73 3.71 1.82
CA LYS A 68 -8.61 4.26 0.47
C LYS A 68 -8.64 3.18 -0.59
N THR A 69 -9.13 3.53 -1.76
CA THR A 69 -9.28 2.63 -2.90
C THR A 69 -8.04 2.63 -3.80
N GLY A 70 -7.73 1.46 -4.35
CA GLY A 70 -6.81 1.33 -5.48
C GLY A 70 -7.54 1.60 -6.79
N ILE A 71 -6.97 2.46 -7.61
CA ILE A 71 -7.53 2.87 -8.91
C ILE A 71 -6.45 2.80 -10.00
N PHE A 72 -6.87 2.73 -11.26
CA PHE A 72 -5.96 2.82 -12.39
C PHE A 72 -5.73 4.27 -12.82
N ASP A 73 -4.48 4.59 -13.16
CA ASP A 73 -4.07 5.85 -13.80
C ASP A 73 -4.53 7.12 -13.05
N HIS A 74 -4.61 7.05 -11.73
CA HIS A 74 -5.14 8.12 -10.89
C HIS A 74 -6.53 8.63 -11.33
N ASN A 75 -7.30 7.79 -12.00
CA ASN A 75 -8.64 8.11 -12.49
C ASN A 75 -9.70 7.61 -11.48
N PRO A 76 -10.39 8.52 -10.77
CA PRO A 76 -11.28 8.17 -9.65
C PRO A 76 -12.66 7.67 -10.07
N LYS A 77 -12.86 7.31 -11.34
CA LYS A 77 -14.12 6.72 -11.78
C LYS A 77 -14.43 5.44 -11.03
N GLY A 78 -15.70 5.20 -10.75
CA GLY A 78 -16.15 4.02 -10.00
C GLY A 78 -15.72 2.70 -10.63
N GLU A 79 -15.69 2.61 -11.95
CA GLU A 79 -15.26 1.42 -12.71
C GLU A 79 -13.76 1.08 -12.51
N ASN A 80 -12.95 2.06 -12.08
CA ASN A 80 -11.52 1.87 -11.83
C ASN A 80 -11.20 1.43 -10.38
N GLN A 81 -12.20 1.42 -9.51
CA GLN A 81 -12.03 1.05 -8.11
C GLN A 81 -12.03 -0.46 -7.96
N THR A 82 -10.85 -1.06 -7.84
CA THR A 82 -10.68 -2.53 -7.84
C THR A 82 -10.17 -3.07 -6.52
N ALA A 83 -9.49 -2.27 -5.73
CA ALA A 83 -8.88 -2.67 -4.46
C ALA A 83 -9.20 -1.67 -3.35
N ARG A 84 -8.98 -2.10 -2.10
CA ARG A 84 -9.07 -1.22 -0.93
C ARG A 84 -7.97 -1.56 0.07
N LEU A 85 -7.38 -0.51 0.64
CA LEU A 85 -6.44 -0.64 1.73
C LEU A 85 -7.21 -0.83 3.04
N TYR A 86 -6.94 -1.91 3.75
CA TYR A 86 -7.59 -2.20 5.03
C TYR A 86 -6.68 -1.94 6.23
N ALA A 87 -5.37 -1.87 6.02
CA ALA A 87 -4.40 -1.54 7.04
C ALA A 87 -3.14 -0.93 6.40
N ALA A 88 -2.37 -0.23 7.21
CA ALA A 88 -1.08 0.33 6.80
C ALA A 88 -0.13 0.37 8.00
N GLU A 89 1.16 0.20 7.73
CA GLU A 89 2.21 0.25 8.74
C GLU A 89 3.48 0.90 8.19
N LEU A 90 4.30 1.46 9.07
CA LEU A 90 5.64 1.89 8.74
C LEU A 90 6.62 0.75 8.97
N VAL A 91 7.47 0.50 7.98
CA VAL A 91 8.52 -0.52 8.03
C VAL A 91 9.87 0.16 7.88
N GLN A 92 10.77 -0.11 8.82
CA GLN A 92 12.15 0.38 8.79
C GLN A 92 13.10 -0.70 8.30
N ASP A 93 14.05 -0.29 7.49
CA ASP A 93 15.23 -1.09 7.16
C ASP A 93 16.45 -0.44 7.82
N PRO A 94 16.88 -0.92 9.01
CA PRO A 94 17.95 -0.30 9.76
C PRO A 94 19.34 -0.43 9.09
N GLU A 95 19.49 -1.31 8.12
CA GLU A 95 20.72 -1.48 7.37
C GLU A 95 20.86 -0.50 6.19
N ARG A 96 19.77 0.17 5.84
CA ARG A 96 19.74 1.15 4.76
C ARG A 96 19.57 2.57 5.30
N ILE A 97 20.53 3.44 4.95
CA ILE A 97 20.48 4.87 5.24
C ILE A 97 20.15 5.62 3.95
N THR A 98 19.19 6.53 4.03
CA THR A 98 18.77 7.36 2.90
C THR A 98 19.85 8.38 2.52
N ALA A 99 19.74 8.97 1.34
CA ALA A 99 20.62 10.06 0.92
C ALA A 99 20.55 11.29 1.85
N ALA A 100 19.46 11.46 2.60
CA ALA A 100 19.32 12.50 3.62
C ALA A 100 19.89 12.11 4.99
N GLY A 101 20.48 10.91 5.14
CA GLY A 101 21.10 10.44 6.38
C GLY A 101 20.13 9.84 7.40
N GLU A 102 18.92 9.49 7.00
CA GLU A 102 17.92 8.87 7.87
C GLU A 102 17.85 7.35 7.62
N VAL A 103 17.38 6.61 8.63
CA VAL A 103 17.05 5.19 8.45
C VAL A 103 15.94 5.07 7.41
N TYR A 104 16.14 4.24 6.39
CA TYR A 104 15.14 4.03 5.36
C TYR A 104 13.84 3.50 5.97
N THR A 105 12.75 4.20 5.70
CA THR A 105 11.42 3.88 6.22
C THR A 105 10.42 3.99 5.09
N PHE A 106 9.58 2.97 4.92
CA PHE A 106 8.53 3.00 3.92
C PHE A 106 7.16 2.71 4.53
N LEU A 107 6.14 3.25 3.88
CA LEU A 107 4.74 2.98 4.21
C LEU A 107 4.28 1.76 3.44
N LYS A 108 3.97 0.69 4.17
CA LYS A 108 3.42 -0.56 3.65
C LYS A 108 1.91 -0.55 3.80
N GLY A 109 1.22 -0.73 2.70
CA GLY A 109 -0.23 -0.89 2.67
C GLY A 109 -0.62 -2.36 2.53
N HIS A 110 -1.64 -2.77 3.26
CA HIS A 110 -2.27 -4.08 3.14
C HIS A 110 -3.61 -3.90 2.42
N ALA A 111 -3.73 -4.53 1.26
CA ALA A 111 -4.86 -4.36 0.36
C ALA A 111 -5.60 -5.65 0.09
N TYR A 112 -6.86 -5.53 -0.28
CA TYR A 112 -7.64 -6.66 -0.75
C TYR A 112 -8.42 -6.29 -2.01
N MET A 113 -8.70 -7.31 -2.80
CA MET A 113 -9.63 -7.29 -3.92
C MET A 113 -10.64 -8.40 -3.73
N VAL A 114 -11.87 -8.19 -4.18
CA VAL A 114 -12.85 -9.27 -4.27
C VAL A 114 -12.54 -10.10 -5.52
N ARG A 115 -12.54 -11.42 -5.37
CA ARG A 115 -12.35 -12.36 -6.48
C ARG A 115 -13.62 -12.46 -7.32
N THR A 116 -13.81 -11.46 -8.18
CA THR A 116 -14.85 -11.46 -9.20
C THR A 116 -14.30 -11.99 -10.51
N ASP A 117 -15.16 -12.39 -11.44
CA ASP A 117 -14.72 -12.75 -12.79
C ASP A 117 -14.03 -11.59 -13.50
N ALA A 118 -14.50 -10.36 -13.27
CA ALA A 118 -13.89 -9.16 -13.84
C ALA A 118 -12.47 -8.89 -13.30
N ASN A 119 -12.16 -9.29 -12.09
CA ASN A 119 -10.85 -9.09 -11.47
C ASN A 119 -9.86 -10.25 -11.71
N ARG A 120 -10.30 -11.34 -12.31
CA ARG A 120 -9.48 -12.55 -12.44
C ARG A 120 -8.15 -12.30 -13.13
N ASP A 121 -8.15 -11.62 -14.25
CA ASP A 121 -6.93 -11.38 -15.03
C ASP A 121 -6.03 -10.37 -14.33
N LEU A 122 -6.60 -9.32 -13.72
CA LEU A 122 -5.85 -8.37 -12.91
C LEU A 122 -5.15 -9.04 -11.72
N ILE A 123 -5.83 -9.91 -11.00
CA ILE A 123 -5.24 -10.67 -9.88
C ILE A 123 -4.07 -11.53 -10.36
N ARG A 124 -4.21 -12.20 -11.51
CA ARG A 124 -3.12 -12.99 -12.11
C ARG A 124 -1.93 -12.13 -12.52
N GLU A 125 -2.16 -10.93 -13.03
CA GLU A 125 -1.10 -9.99 -13.41
C GLU A 125 -0.37 -9.40 -12.21
N ILE A 126 -1.07 -9.14 -11.11
CA ILE A 126 -0.46 -8.70 -9.84
C ILE A 126 0.38 -9.85 -9.26
N ASP A 127 -0.20 -11.03 -9.15
CA ASP A 127 0.45 -12.21 -8.57
C ASP A 127 1.66 -12.66 -9.40
N GLY A 128 1.57 -12.52 -10.71
CA GLY A 128 2.67 -12.81 -11.65
C GLY A 128 3.73 -11.71 -11.74
N GLY A 129 3.61 -10.61 -11.00
CA GLY A 129 4.58 -9.52 -10.98
C GLY A 129 4.57 -8.61 -12.20
N ILE A 130 3.52 -8.66 -13.03
CA ILE A 130 3.38 -7.78 -14.20
C ILE A 130 2.92 -6.39 -13.78
N LYS A 131 1.89 -6.33 -12.92
CA LYS A 131 1.36 -5.08 -12.34
C LYS A 131 1.78 -4.98 -10.89
N LYS A 132 2.93 -4.37 -10.64
CA LYS A 132 3.54 -4.30 -9.30
C LYS A 132 3.89 -2.89 -8.83
N GLU A 133 3.96 -1.94 -9.74
CA GLU A 133 4.24 -0.54 -9.41
C GLU A 133 2.95 0.14 -8.98
N VAL A 134 3.08 0.96 -7.93
CA VAL A 134 2.00 1.81 -7.45
C VAL A 134 2.49 3.25 -7.32
N SER A 135 1.56 4.19 -7.45
CA SER A 135 1.78 5.60 -7.23
C SER A 135 0.71 6.13 -6.30
N ILE A 136 1.07 7.09 -5.46
CA ILE A 136 0.13 7.75 -4.57
C ILE A 136 -0.19 9.15 -5.05
N SER A 137 -1.39 9.62 -4.70
CA SER A 137 -1.77 11.05 -4.79
C SER A 137 -2.14 11.53 -3.39
N CYS A 138 -1.51 12.61 -2.97
CA CYS A 138 -1.82 13.25 -1.70
C CYS A 138 -1.66 14.77 -1.82
N ALA A 139 -2.28 15.50 -0.89
CA ALA A 139 -2.06 16.94 -0.75
C ALA A 139 -1.09 17.18 0.40
N ALA A 140 -0.13 18.06 0.18
CA ALA A 140 0.80 18.51 1.21
C ALA A 140 0.34 19.88 1.76
N ALA A 141 0.24 20.01 3.08
CA ALA A 141 -0.08 21.26 3.73
C ALA A 141 1.13 22.21 3.72
N SER A 142 2.35 21.67 3.76
CA SER A 142 3.59 22.45 3.72
C SER A 142 4.72 21.65 3.08
N GLN A 143 5.63 22.37 2.47
CA GLN A 143 6.92 21.86 2.02
C GLN A 143 8.03 22.71 2.63
N THR A 144 9.10 22.08 3.06
CA THR A 144 10.26 22.76 3.61
C THR A 144 11.46 22.55 2.72
N CYS A 145 12.10 23.63 2.30
CA CYS A 145 13.36 23.56 1.56
C CYS A 145 14.51 23.30 2.55
N SER A 146 15.35 22.30 2.25
CA SER A 146 16.53 21.98 3.10
C SER A 146 17.70 22.95 2.90
N VAL A 147 17.65 23.79 1.87
CA VAL A 147 18.74 24.70 1.47
C VAL A 147 18.45 26.15 1.83
N CYS A 148 17.22 26.54 1.81
CA CYS A 148 16.78 27.88 2.20
C CYS A 148 16.14 27.85 3.57
#